data_c8da0c6a1c920f2c0f87006b5d3b9d63
#
_entry.id   c8da0c6a1c920f2c0f87006b5d3b9d63
#
_cell.length_a   1.000
_cell.length_b   1.000
_cell.length_c   1.000
_cell.angle_alpha   90.00
_cell.angle_beta   90.00
_cell.angle_gamma   90.00
#
_symmetry.space_group_name_H-M   'P 1'
#
loop_
_entity.id
_entity.type
_entity.pdbx_description
1 polymer ?
#
loop_
_entity_poly.entity_id
_entity_poly.type
_entity_poly.pdbx_seq_one_letter_code
_entity_poly.pdbx_strand_id
1 'polypeptide(L)'
;MTSTDSQRPGVTNFVHIGLVVEDLDETVRFLTLLGFDCGAPSVFSGEWIGRIIGLENVTVEVVMARAPDGSDMFEVVRFHSPPADAQEPAPAANRPGLRHVAFKVDDVRGVVDRVREAGWETVGEIVDYENTFLLCYVRGPEGLIVELAERLDGEPG
;
A
#
# COMPACT_ATOMS: atom_id res chain seq x y z
N MET A 1 28.03 -36.28 15.84
CA MET A 1 27.90 -35.61 14.54
C MET A 1 26.90 -34.46 14.68
N THR A 2 27.41 -33.29 14.94
CA THR A 2 26.60 -32.08 15.03
C THR A 2 26.37 -31.54 13.61
N SER A 3 25.17 -31.77 13.09
CA SER A 3 24.71 -31.13 11.86
C SER A 3 24.55 -29.64 12.14
N THR A 4 25.52 -28.83 11.77
CA THR A 4 25.33 -27.39 11.60
C THR A 4 24.52 -27.21 10.35
N ASP A 5 23.20 -27.25 10.49
CA ASP A 5 22.29 -26.71 9.48
C ASP A 5 22.53 -25.19 9.46
N SER A 6 23.51 -24.78 8.65
CA SER A 6 23.75 -23.37 8.38
C SER A 6 22.54 -22.86 7.61
N GLN A 7 21.65 -22.20 8.35
CA GLN A 7 20.45 -21.59 7.80
C GLN A 7 20.84 -20.74 6.60
N ARG A 8 20.37 -21.11 5.40
CA ARG A 8 20.69 -20.40 4.17
C ARG A 8 20.21 -18.94 4.31
N PRO A 9 21.04 -17.95 3.93
CA PRO A 9 20.60 -16.56 3.94
C PRO A 9 19.31 -16.37 3.13
N GLY A 10 18.35 -15.65 3.71
CA GLY A 10 17.06 -15.45 3.08
C GLY A 10 16.23 -14.38 3.77
N VAL A 11 15.02 -14.18 3.29
CA VAL A 11 14.06 -13.26 3.90
C VAL A 11 13.63 -13.80 5.25
N THR A 12 13.65 -12.96 6.27
CA THR A 12 13.22 -13.30 7.63
C THR A 12 11.87 -12.70 8.01
N ASN A 13 11.64 -11.42 7.65
CA ASN A 13 10.44 -10.70 8.02
C ASN A 13 10.00 -9.77 6.89
N PHE A 14 8.69 -9.49 6.82
CA PHE A 14 8.16 -8.39 6.04
C PHE A 14 8.40 -7.07 6.81
N VAL A 15 8.73 -5.99 6.10
CA VAL A 15 8.91 -4.66 6.69
C VAL A 15 7.85 -3.70 6.17
N HIS A 16 7.91 -3.30 4.92
CA HIS A 16 6.95 -2.38 4.32
C HIS A 16 6.87 -2.54 2.80
N ILE A 17 5.89 -1.89 2.21
CA ILE A 17 5.78 -1.68 0.77
C ILE A 17 6.12 -0.22 0.49
N GLY A 18 7.07 0.03 -0.41
CA GLY A 18 7.36 1.36 -0.93
C GLY A 18 6.31 1.77 -1.95
N LEU A 19 5.66 2.89 -1.72
CA LEU A 19 4.65 3.48 -2.60
C LEU A 19 5.14 4.85 -3.06
N VAL A 20 5.60 4.92 -4.30
CA VAL A 20 6.05 6.19 -4.89
C VAL A 20 4.86 6.92 -5.49
N VAL A 21 4.70 8.19 -5.11
CA VAL A 21 3.55 9.01 -5.48
C VAL A 21 3.98 10.42 -5.90
N GLU A 22 3.19 11.07 -6.73
CA GLU A 22 3.36 12.50 -7.06
C GLU A 22 2.61 13.39 -6.06
N ASP A 23 1.40 12.98 -5.66
CA ASP A 23 0.58 13.68 -4.67
C ASP A 23 0.61 12.93 -3.32
N LEU A 24 1.53 13.36 -2.46
CA LEU A 24 1.71 12.78 -1.13
C LEU A 24 0.49 13.04 -0.23
N ASP A 25 -0.07 14.26 -0.28
CA ASP A 25 -1.18 14.67 0.57
C ASP A 25 -2.45 13.90 0.23
N GLU A 26 -2.74 13.70 -1.05
CA GLU A 26 -3.90 12.90 -1.48
C GLU A 26 -3.75 11.44 -1.06
N THR A 27 -2.56 10.88 -1.19
CA THR A 27 -2.29 9.50 -0.78
C THR A 27 -2.43 9.33 0.73
N VAL A 28 -1.91 10.26 1.53
CA VAL A 28 -2.08 10.26 2.98
C VAL A 28 -3.56 10.36 3.36
N ARG A 29 -4.32 11.23 2.69
CA ARG A 29 -5.77 11.36 2.90
C ARG A 29 -6.51 10.04 2.62
N PHE A 30 -6.17 9.36 1.54
CA PHE A 30 -6.76 8.06 1.19
C PHE A 30 -6.44 6.98 2.22
N LEU A 31 -5.19 6.84 2.62
CA LEU A 31 -4.77 5.85 3.62
C LEU A 31 -5.39 6.13 4.99
N THR A 32 -5.48 7.40 5.38
CA THR A 32 -6.15 7.82 6.63
C THR A 32 -7.65 7.44 6.61
N LEU A 33 -8.31 7.61 5.47
CA LEU A 33 -9.71 7.18 5.27
C LEU A 33 -9.89 5.67 5.50
N LEU A 34 -8.90 4.87 5.09
CA LEU A 34 -8.89 3.42 5.29
C LEU A 34 -8.51 3.00 6.72
N GLY A 35 -8.17 3.95 7.61
CA GLY A 35 -7.83 3.69 9.01
C GLY A 35 -6.33 3.62 9.31
N PHE A 36 -5.47 3.96 8.36
CA PHE A 36 -4.03 4.03 8.61
C PHE A 36 -3.68 5.27 9.45
N ASP A 37 -2.74 5.10 10.35
CA ASP A 37 -2.09 6.20 11.07
C ASP A 37 -0.87 6.66 10.27
N CYS A 38 -0.98 7.83 9.65
CA CYS A 38 0.07 8.41 8.83
C CYS A 38 0.90 9.40 9.67
N GLY A 39 2.19 9.14 9.75
CA GLY A 39 3.14 9.99 10.46
C GLY A 39 3.40 11.34 9.79
N ALA A 40 4.20 12.17 10.42
CA ALA A 40 4.67 13.40 9.83
C ALA A 40 5.66 13.13 8.68
N PRO A 41 5.65 13.95 7.61
CA PRO A 41 6.61 13.80 6.53
C PRO A 41 8.04 14.11 6.99
N SER A 42 8.99 13.35 6.46
CA SER A 42 10.42 13.55 6.66
C SER A 42 11.14 13.66 5.32
N VAL A 43 12.07 14.57 5.21
CA VAL A 43 12.86 14.75 3.97
C VAL A 43 14.23 14.13 4.14
N PHE A 44 14.63 13.34 3.16
CA PHE A 44 15.93 12.68 3.10
C PHE A 44 16.65 13.06 1.80
N SER A 45 17.96 13.29 1.91
CA SER A 45 18.84 13.56 0.78
C SER A 45 20.25 13.03 1.04
N GLY A 46 21.07 12.98 0.01
CA GLY A 46 22.47 12.61 0.11
C GLY A 46 22.84 11.40 -0.74
N GLU A 47 24.14 11.21 -0.94
CA GLU A 47 24.69 10.15 -1.79
C GLU A 47 24.29 8.72 -1.34
N TRP A 48 24.12 8.52 -0.05
CA TRP A 48 23.78 7.21 0.51
C TRP A 48 22.46 6.67 -0.04
N ILE A 49 21.45 7.53 -0.22
CA ILE A 49 20.15 7.13 -0.79
C ILE A 49 20.34 6.71 -2.25
N GLY A 50 21.01 7.54 -3.04
CA GLY A 50 21.28 7.25 -4.45
C GLY A 50 22.04 5.94 -4.64
N ARG A 51 22.99 5.65 -3.77
CA ARG A 51 23.74 4.37 -3.79
C ARG A 51 22.89 3.15 -3.50
N ILE A 52 21.84 3.29 -2.68
CA ILE A 52 20.89 2.21 -2.39
C ILE A 52 19.95 1.97 -3.57
N ILE A 53 19.38 3.05 -4.13
CA ILE A 53 18.30 2.93 -5.12
C ILE A 53 18.76 3.06 -6.57
N GLY A 54 20.04 3.33 -6.81
CA GLY A 54 20.61 3.40 -8.16
C GLY A 54 20.26 4.67 -8.92
N LEU A 55 20.03 5.79 -8.22
CA LEU A 55 19.73 7.10 -8.80
C LEU A 55 20.71 8.17 -8.28
N GLU A 56 20.91 9.22 -9.07
CA GLU A 56 21.75 10.35 -8.68
C GLU A 56 20.92 11.54 -8.19
N ASN A 57 21.51 12.36 -7.32
CA ASN A 57 20.91 13.62 -6.82
C ASN A 57 19.53 13.41 -6.17
N VAL A 58 19.40 12.39 -5.34
CA VAL A 58 18.15 12.02 -4.72
C VAL A 58 17.78 12.95 -3.57
N THR A 59 16.56 13.48 -3.63
CA THR A 59 15.87 14.12 -2.50
C THR A 59 14.46 13.59 -2.47
N VAL A 60 14.07 12.98 -1.36
CA VAL A 60 12.76 12.36 -1.17
C VAL A 60 12.08 12.88 0.08
N GLU A 61 10.77 12.94 0.04
CA GLU A 61 9.90 13.16 1.18
C GLU A 61 9.14 11.87 1.46
N VAL A 62 9.14 11.43 2.71
CA VAL A 62 8.64 10.13 3.13
C VAL A 62 7.63 10.28 4.24
N VAL A 63 6.50 9.58 4.12
CA VAL A 63 5.51 9.39 5.19
C VAL A 63 5.38 7.89 5.45
N MET A 64 5.53 7.47 6.70
CA MET A 64 5.22 6.11 7.12
C MET A 64 3.74 6.00 7.47
N ALA A 65 3.05 5.07 6.85
CA ALA A 65 1.64 4.77 7.12
C ALA A 65 1.54 3.43 7.85
N ARG A 66 1.10 3.51 9.11
CA ARG A 66 0.96 2.36 10.00
C ARG A 66 -0.44 1.79 9.90
N ALA A 67 -0.53 0.48 9.74
CA ALA A 67 -1.80 -0.23 9.74
C ALA A 67 -2.45 -0.25 11.14
N PRO A 68 -3.78 -0.46 11.24
CA PRO A 68 -4.48 -0.51 12.54
C PRO A 68 -3.95 -1.57 13.52
N ASP A 69 -3.32 -2.63 13.02
CA ASP A 69 -2.65 -3.66 13.85
C ASP A 69 -1.29 -3.22 14.40
N GLY A 70 -0.84 -2.00 14.07
CA GLY A 70 0.41 -1.42 14.52
C GLY A 70 1.61 -1.70 13.63
N SER A 71 1.47 -2.45 12.53
CA SER A 71 2.55 -2.69 11.57
C SER A 71 2.78 -1.47 10.67
N ASP A 72 4.06 -1.19 10.35
CA ASP A 72 4.40 -0.21 9.31
C ASP A 72 4.19 -0.89 7.95
N MET A 73 3.10 -0.54 7.25
CA MET A 73 2.72 -1.21 6.02
C MET A 73 3.20 -0.49 4.77
N PHE A 74 3.10 0.85 4.74
CA PHE A 74 3.54 1.65 3.60
C PHE A 74 4.64 2.64 4.00
N GLU A 75 5.67 2.71 3.17
CA GLU A 75 6.56 3.85 3.06
C GLU A 75 6.10 4.65 1.83
N VAL A 76 5.39 5.77 2.07
CA VAL A 76 4.88 6.62 1.00
C VAL A 76 5.95 7.64 0.66
N VAL A 77 6.44 7.64 -0.58
CA VAL A 77 7.62 8.39 -1.01
C VAL A 77 7.27 9.31 -2.16
N ARG A 78 7.58 10.59 -2.01
CA ARG A 78 7.58 11.56 -3.09
C ARG A 78 9.01 11.95 -3.44
N PHE A 79 9.38 11.84 -4.71
CA PHE A 79 10.67 12.31 -5.20
C PHE A 79 10.59 13.79 -5.56
N HIS A 80 11.38 14.62 -4.87
CA HIS A 80 11.64 15.99 -5.27
C HIS A 80 12.71 16.03 -6.37
N SER A 81 13.63 15.05 -6.35
CA SER A 81 14.72 14.89 -7.31
C SER A 81 15.20 13.44 -7.28
N PRO A 82 15.56 12.83 -8.44
CA PRO A 82 15.24 13.28 -9.80
C PRO A 82 13.74 13.17 -10.09
N PRO A 83 13.22 13.88 -11.12
CA PRO A 83 11.83 13.75 -11.51
C PRO A 83 11.52 12.33 -12.00
N ALA A 84 10.31 11.84 -11.72
CA ALA A 84 9.84 10.56 -12.22
C ALA A 84 9.54 10.63 -13.73
N ASP A 85 9.68 9.48 -14.41
CA ASP A 85 9.17 9.34 -15.76
C ASP A 85 7.62 9.41 -15.76
N ALA A 86 7.04 9.86 -16.88
CA ALA A 86 5.60 9.94 -17.02
C ALA A 86 4.94 8.57 -16.78
N GLN A 87 3.99 8.52 -15.86
CA GLN A 87 3.27 7.29 -15.54
C GLN A 87 2.10 7.06 -16.49
N GLU A 88 1.82 5.78 -16.78
CA GLU A 88 0.56 5.41 -17.38
C GLU A 88 -0.58 5.61 -16.38
N PRO A 89 -1.73 6.17 -16.81
CA PRO A 89 -2.87 6.34 -15.92
C PRO A 89 -3.41 4.97 -15.46
N ALA A 90 -3.59 4.82 -14.15
CA ALA A 90 -4.32 3.76 -13.46
C ALA A 90 -4.28 2.37 -14.14
N PRO A 91 -3.17 1.64 -14.10
CA PRO A 91 -3.04 0.37 -14.81
C PRO A 91 -4.07 -0.67 -14.32
N ALA A 92 -4.54 -1.51 -15.24
CA ALA A 92 -5.50 -2.56 -14.93
C ALA A 92 -4.94 -3.60 -13.94
N ALA A 93 -5.84 -4.29 -13.24
CA ALA A 93 -5.48 -5.26 -12.21
C ALA A 93 -4.67 -6.46 -12.74
N ASN A 94 -4.76 -6.76 -14.03
CA ASN A 94 -4.04 -7.86 -14.69
C ASN A 94 -2.68 -7.47 -15.27
N ARG A 95 -2.23 -6.24 -15.11
CA ARG A 95 -0.92 -5.84 -15.60
C ARG A 95 0.18 -6.50 -14.75
N PRO A 96 1.23 -7.07 -15.35
CA PRO A 96 2.33 -7.69 -14.59
C PRO A 96 2.98 -6.73 -13.59
N GLY A 97 3.33 -7.24 -12.44
CA GLY A 97 3.94 -6.50 -11.33
C GLY A 97 3.10 -6.56 -10.05
N LEU A 98 3.51 -5.85 -9.03
CA LEU A 98 2.71 -5.70 -7.80
C LEU A 98 1.46 -4.86 -8.11
N ARG A 99 0.27 -5.49 -8.02
CA ARG A 99 -0.97 -4.85 -8.48
C ARG A 99 -1.91 -4.44 -7.37
N HIS A 100 -2.01 -5.22 -6.29
CA HIS A 100 -2.88 -4.89 -5.17
C HIS A 100 -2.27 -5.29 -3.83
N VAL A 101 -2.79 -4.67 -2.79
CA VAL A 101 -2.56 -5.05 -1.39
C VAL A 101 -3.92 -5.32 -0.77
N ALA A 102 -4.05 -6.42 -0.03
CA ALA A 102 -5.31 -6.84 0.58
C ALA A 102 -5.33 -6.54 2.08
N PHE A 103 -6.47 -6.05 2.55
CA PHE A 103 -6.72 -5.84 3.98
C PHE A 103 -8.04 -6.47 4.40
N LYS A 104 -8.04 -7.04 5.60
CA LYS A 104 -9.27 -7.44 6.26
C LYS A 104 -9.99 -6.20 6.77
N VAL A 105 -11.29 -6.14 6.55
CA VAL A 105 -12.18 -5.09 7.08
C VAL A 105 -13.39 -5.73 7.77
N ASP A 106 -14.03 -4.99 8.62
CA ASP A 106 -15.25 -5.41 9.34
C ASP A 106 -16.54 -5.10 8.58
N ASP A 107 -16.49 -4.14 7.63
CA ASP A 107 -17.64 -3.71 6.83
C ASP A 107 -17.17 -3.18 5.46
N VAL A 108 -17.15 -4.07 4.45
CA VAL A 108 -16.75 -3.69 3.08
C VAL A 108 -17.66 -2.62 2.50
N ARG A 109 -18.98 -2.72 2.73
CA ARG A 109 -19.95 -1.76 2.16
C ARG A 109 -19.75 -0.38 2.75
N GLY A 110 -19.62 -0.29 4.07
CA GLY A 110 -19.36 0.98 4.76
C GLY A 110 -18.03 1.61 4.36
N VAL A 111 -16.97 0.83 4.16
CA VAL A 111 -15.68 1.35 3.66
C VAL A 111 -15.83 1.86 2.22
N VAL A 112 -16.49 1.11 1.33
CA VAL A 112 -16.73 1.51 -0.06
C VAL A 112 -17.55 2.79 -0.14
N ASP A 113 -18.59 2.94 0.69
CA ASP A 113 -19.40 4.16 0.72
C ASP A 113 -18.54 5.38 1.10
N ARG A 114 -17.72 5.29 2.14
CA ARG A 114 -16.79 6.37 2.52
C ARG A 114 -15.76 6.68 1.43
N VAL A 115 -15.26 5.66 0.75
CA VAL A 115 -14.34 5.81 -0.37
C VAL A 115 -14.98 6.59 -1.51
N ARG A 116 -16.24 6.27 -1.85
CA ARG A 116 -17.00 6.97 -2.88
C ARG A 116 -17.35 8.41 -2.51
N GLU A 117 -17.76 8.63 -1.25
CA GLU A 117 -18.02 9.98 -0.73
C GLU A 117 -16.77 10.87 -0.78
N ALA A 118 -15.59 10.29 -0.63
CA ALA A 118 -14.32 11.00 -0.72
C ALA A 118 -13.80 11.19 -2.16
N GLY A 119 -14.52 10.67 -3.17
CA GLY A 119 -14.23 10.88 -4.60
C GLY A 119 -13.39 9.78 -5.25
N TRP A 120 -13.19 8.62 -4.60
CA TRP A 120 -12.59 7.45 -5.24
C TRP A 120 -13.64 6.42 -5.62
N GLU A 121 -13.25 5.42 -6.40
CA GLU A 121 -14.17 4.41 -6.95
C GLU A 121 -13.66 2.99 -6.72
N THR A 122 -14.58 2.05 -6.85
CA THR A 122 -14.22 0.63 -6.95
C THR A 122 -13.69 0.30 -8.35
N VAL A 123 -12.84 -0.72 -8.43
CA VAL A 123 -12.40 -1.27 -9.74
C VAL A 123 -13.50 -2.08 -10.39
N GLY A 124 -14.17 -2.91 -9.60
CA GLY A 124 -15.29 -3.74 -10.01
C GLY A 124 -16.43 -3.63 -8.99
N GLU A 125 -17.11 -4.72 -8.76
CA GLU A 125 -18.25 -4.80 -7.84
C GLU A 125 -17.85 -5.34 -6.47
N ILE A 126 -18.72 -5.17 -5.46
CA ILE A 126 -18.66 -5.93 -4.21
C ILE A 126 -19.27 -7.31 -4.51
N VAL A 127 -18.48 -8.36 -4.31
CA VAL A 127 -18.88 -9.72 -4.63
C VAL A 127 -18.91 -10.58 -3.38
N ASP A 128 -20.00 -11.34 -3.22
CA ASP A 128 -20.09 -12.40 -2.23
C ASP A 128 -19.43 -13.66 -2.80
N TYR A 129 -18.36 -14.10 -2.15
CA TYR A 129 -17.67 -15.33 -2.48
C TYR A 129 -18.12 -16.45 -1.54
N GLU A 130 -18.99 -17.32 -2.04
CA GLU A 130 -19.44 -18.56 -1.39
C GLU A 130 -20.03 -18.35 0.04
N ASN A 131 -20.67 -17.24 0.31
CA ASN A 131 -21.15 -16.82 1.64
C ASN A 131 -20.06 -16.82 2.73
N THR A 132 -18.79 -16.73 2.33
CA THR A 132 -17.64 -16.74 3.24
C THR A 132 -17.01 -15.36 3.33
N PHE A 133 -16.87 -14.68 2.19
CA PHE A 133 -16.28 -13.36 2.12
C PHE A 133 -17.09 -12.41 1.23
N LEU A 134 -17.14 -11.13 1.64
CA LEU A 134 -17.38 -10.02 0.72
C LEU A 134 -16.03 -9.46 0.28
N LEU A 135 -15.84 -9.34 -1.01
CA LEU A 135 -14.60 -8.87 -1.62
C LEU A 135 -14.86 -7.68 -2.53
N CYS A 136 -13.98 -6.70 -2.50
CA CYS A 136 -14.02 -5.54 -3.38
C CYS A 136 -12.63 -4.98 -3.62
N TYR A 137 -12.34 -4.57 -4.85
CA TYR A 137 -11.16 -3.79 -5.19
C TYR A 137 -11.51 -2.31 -5.26
N VAL A 138 -10.77 -1.49 -4.52
CA VAL A 138 -10.89 -0.03 -4.51
C VAL A 138 -9.68 0.57 -5.22
N ARG A 139 -9.93 1.56 -6.08
CA ARG A 139 -8.89 2.33 -6.75
C ARG A 139 -8.55 3.57 -5.93
N GLY A 140 -7.36 3.60 -5.38
CA GLY A 140 -6.81 4.77 -4.69
C GLY A 140 -6.00 5.68 -5.62
N PRO A 141 -5.31 6.67 -5.04
CA PRO A 141 -4.41 7.55 -5.75
C PRO A 141 -3.31 6.80 -6.50
N GLU A 142 -2.82 7.38 -7.59
CA GLU A 142 -1.64 6.92 -8.35
C GLU A 142 -1.74 5.46 -8.83
N GLY A 143 -2.96 4.99 -9.07
CA GLY A 143 -3.22 3.62 -9.53
C GLY A 143 -3.12 2.54 -8.47
N LEU A 144 -3.01 2.90 -7.19
CA LEU A 144 -3.07 1.94 -6.09
C LEU A 144 -4.38 1.15 -6.12
N ILE A 145 -4.29 -0.16 -6.04
CA ILE A 145 -5.45 -1.04 -5.86
C ILE A 145 -5.39 -1.64 -4.46
N VAL A 146 -6.44 -1.44 -3.69
CA VAL A 146 -6.63 -2.04 -2.37
C VAL A 146 -7.77 -3.03 -2.44
N GLU A 147 -7.49 -4.29 -2.12
CA GLU A 147 -8.51 -5.31 -1.91
C GLU A 147 -9.05 -5.22 -0.48
N LEU A 148 -10.36 -5.11 -0.35
CA LEU A 148 -11.07 -5.17 0.91
C LEU A 148 -11.72 -6.54 1.05
N ALA A 149 -11.47 -7.21 2.18
CA ALA A 149 -12.01 -8.54 2.47
C ALA A 149 -12.73 -8.54 3.83
N GLU A 150 -14.05 -8.72 3.81
CA GLU A 150 -14.87 -8.91 4.99
C GLU A 150 -15.23 -10.38 5.12
N ARG A 151 -15.00 -10.97 6.28
CA ARG A 151 -15.38 -12.34 6.56
C ARG A 151 -16.81 -12.42 7.08
N LEU A 152 -17.64 -13.26 6.47
CA LEU A 152 -19.07 -13.36 6.76
C LEU A 152 -19.42 -14.44 7.81
N ASP A 153 -18.58 -15.44 8.00
CA ASP A 153 -18.85 -16.63 8.82
C ASP A 153 -18.56 -16.47 10.32
N GLY A 154 -18.25 -15.28 10.78
CA GLY A 154 -18.19 -14.91 12.20
C GLY A 154 -17.07 -15.56 13.02
N GLU A 155 -16.10 -16.24 12.40
CA GLU A 155 -14.92 -16.68 13.15
C GLU A 155 -13.96 -15.51 13.41
N PRO A 156 -13.52 -15.32 14.68
CA PRO A 156 -12.49 -14.34 15.00
C PRO A 156 -11.15 -14.76 14.38
N GLY A 157 -10.56 -13.87 13.60
CA GLY A 157 -9.23 -14.05 13.01
C GLY A 157 -8.10 -13.76 13.97
#